data_650e06a44cb12b63df9596959f3671cb
#
_entry.id   650e06a44cb12b63df9596959f3671cb
#
_cell.length_a   1.000
_cell.length_b   1.000
_cell.length_c   1.000
_cell.angle_alpha   90.00
_cell.angle_beta   90.00
_cell.angle_gamma   90.00
#
_symmetry.space_group_name_H-M   'P 1'
#
loop_
_entity.id
_entity.type
_entity.pdbx_description
1 polymer ?
#
loop_
_entity_poly.entity_id
_entity_poly.type
_entity_poly.pdbx_seq_one_letter_code
_entity_poly.pdbx_strand_id
1 'polypeptide(L)'
;MTLRLLFVSLTSLAIVVSCSPTRDITNNKSAIEQQEIVAKQQISWLEVLNQEDNHYIIFVYSETCGYCHDMMDEIIDFAKSEILTTYFINTQKNEVPIFAEIKDNIASIDELGILGTPTILEVENKVVIRNIAGIDKCLLFLIDKRMS
;
A
#
# COMPACT_ATOMS: atom_id res chain seq x y z
N MET A 1 -5.84 51.89 68.48
CA MET A 1 -4.78 51.78 67.46
C MET A 1 -4.83 50.40 66.82
N THR A 2 -5.52 50.30 65.72
CA THR A 2 -5.84 49.03 65.06
C THR A 2 -4.97 48.87 63.81
N LEU A 3 -4.05 47.92 63.86
CA LEU A 3 -3.14 47.61 62.79
C LEU A 3 -3.86 46.64 61.82
N ARG A 4 -4.14 47.13 60.57
CA ARG A 4 -4.68 46.34 59.47
C ARG A 4 -3.54 45.66 58.72
N LEU A 5 -3.49 44.36 58.81
CA LEU A 5 -2.65 43.49 57.98
C LEU A 5 -3.31 43.33 56.59
N LEU A 6 -2.65 43.82 55.56
CA LEU A 6 -2.98 43.58 54.16
C LEU A 6 -2.42 42.21 53.73
N PHE A 7 -3.30 41.26 53.47
CA PHE A 7 -2.96 40.00 52.80
C PHE A 7 -2.88 40.29 51.29
N VAL A 8 -1.66 40.22 50.76
CA VAL A 8 -1.46 40.19 49.31
C VAL A 8 -1.57 38.74 48.85
N SER A 9 -2.67 38.42 48.16
CA SER A 9 -2.86 37.11 47.53
C SER A 9 -2.09 37.03 46.21
N LEU A 10 -1.05 36.20 46.18
CA LEU A 10 -0.29 35.89 44.99
C LEU A 10 -1.00 34.81 44.22
N THR A 11 -1.79 35.14 43.20
CA THR A 11 -2.40 34.17 42.30
C THR A 11 -1.34 33.69 41.30
N SER A 12 -0.88 32.46 41.50
CA SER A 12 0.03 31.76 40.60
C SER A 12 -0.74 31.35 39.34
N LEU A 13 -0.48 32.02 38.21
CA LEU A 13 -1.04 31.67 36.90
C LEU A 13 -0.25 30.48 36.33
N ALA A 14 -0.81 29.27 36.46
CA ALA A 14 -0.26 28.08 35.85
C ALA A 14 -0.54 28.12 34.34
N ILE A 15 0.49 28.35 33.53
CA ILE A 15 0.42 28.20 32.07
C ILE A 15 0.49 26.72 31.77
N VAL A 16 -0.67 26.14 31.46
CA VAL A 16 -0.75 24.77 30.92
C VAL A 16 -0.31 24.85 29.46
N VAL A 17 0.94 24.52 29.17
CA VAL A 17 1.41 24.29 27.81
C VAL A 17 0.79 23.00 27.32
N SER A 18 -0.31 23.13 26.57
CA SER A 18 -0.93 22.01 25.88
C SER A 18 0.00 21.59 24.74
N CYS A 19 0.77 20.53 24.98
CA CYS A 19 1.56 19.86 23.94
C CYS A 19 0.60 19.07 23.07
N SER A 20 0.08 19.65 22.00
CA SER A 20 -0.71 18.93 21.00
C SER A 20 0.22 18.03 20.20
N PRO A 21 -0.04 16.71 20.09
CA PRO A 21 0.77 15.84 19.25
C PRO A 21 0.48 16.13 17.78
N THR A 22 1.38 16.84 17.13
CA THR A 22 1.37 17.12 15.68
C THR A 22 1.57 15.87 14.81
N ARG A 23 1.75 14.69 15.43
CA ARG A 23 1.98 13.41 14.74
C ARG A 23 0.75 12.81 14.07
N ASP A 24 -0.45 13.06 14.56
CA ASP A 24 -1.66 12.40 14.05
C ASP A 24 -2.12 12.92 12.69
N ILE A 25 -1.84 14.17 12.36
CA ILE A 25 -2.34 14.80 11.12
C ILE A 25 -1.54 14.33 9.89
N THR A 26 -0.22 14.16 10.03
CA THR A 26 0.64 13.71 8.92
C THR A 26 0.40 12.24 8.60
N ASN A 27 0.24 11.38 9.60
CA ASN A 27 -0.04 9.96 9.41
C ASN A 27 -1.41 9.74 8.77
N ASN A 28 -2.43 10.51 9.17
CA ASN A 28 -3.77 10.40 8.61
C ASN A 28 -3.82 10.84 7.12
N LYS A 29 -3.07 11.89 6.76
CA LYS A 29 -2.99 12.36 5.37
C LYS A 29 -2.31 11.33 4.47
N SER A 30 -1.22 10.70 4.93
CA SER A 30 -0.53 9.64 4.19
C SER A 30 -1.43 8.43 3.96
N ALA A 31 -2.16 7.98 4.98
CA ALA A 31 -3.09 6.85 4.87
C ALA A 31 -4.25 7.13 3.89
N ILE A 32 -4.79 8.35 3.88
CA ILE A 32 -5.85 8.74 2.93
C ILE A 32 -5.29 8.73 1.49
N GLU A 33 -4.11 9.29 1.27
CA GLU A 33 -3.47 9.30 -0.06
C GLU A 33 -3.19 7.89 -0.58
N GLN A 34 -2.74 6.97 0.28
CA GLN A 34 -2.56 5.57 -0.07
C GLN A 34 -3.88 4.90 -0.50
N GLN A 35 -4.95 5.12 0.26
CA GLN A 35 -6.27 4.59 -0.06
C GLN A 35 -6.80 5.14 -1.39
N GLU A 36 -6.57 6.42 -1.69
CA GLU A 36 -6.98 7.03 -2.96
C GLU A 36 -6.23 6.42 -4.15
N ILE A 37 -4.92 6.19 -4.03
CA ILE A 37 -4.11 5.56 -5.09
C ILE A 37 -4.61 4.14 -5.34
N VAL A 38 -4.77 3.33 -4.29
CA VAL A 38 -5.27 1.95 -4.41
C VAL A 38 -6.66 1.93 -5.02
N ALA A 39 -7.58 2.79 -4.55
CA ALA A 39 -8.95 2.83 -5.06
C ALA A 39 -9.03 3.23 -6.55
N LYS A 40 -8.19 4.17 -6.98
CA LYS A 40 -8.14 4.65 -8.37
C LYS A 40 -7.60 3.59 -9.33
N GLN A 41 -6.65 2.77 -8.88
CA GLN A 41 -5.96 1.76 -9.70
C GLN A 41 -6.41 0.33 -9.40
N GLN A 42 -7.51 0.16 -8.67
CA GLN A 42 -8.07 -1.15 -8.39
C GLN A 42 -8.78 -1.73 -9.60
N ILE A 43 -8.43 -2.98 -9.93
CA ILE A 43 -9.02 -3.75 -11.04
C ILE A 43 -9.58 -5.07 -10.53
N SER A 44 -10.39 -5.73 -11.35
CA SER A 44 -10.84 -7.09 -11.11
C SER A 44 -9.85 -8.13 -11.64
N TRP A 45 -9.96 -9.37 -11.16
CA TRP A 45 -9.10 -10.46 -11.64
C TRP A 45 -9.24 -10.70 -13.15
N LEU A 46 -10.43 -10.58 -13.70
CA LEU A 46 -10.70 -10.79 -15.13
C LEU A 46 -10.07 -9.71 -16.04
N GLU A 47 -9.68 -8.59 -15.45
CA GLU A 47 -9.05 -7.47 -16.17
C GLU A 47 -7.51 -7.54 -16.17
N VAL A 48 -6.91 -8.56 -15.53
CA VAL A 48 -5.45 -8.70 -15.40
C VAL A 48 -4.72 -8.57 -16.73
N LEU A 49 -5.23 -9.13 -17.82
CA LEU A 49 -4.61 -9.09 -19.15
C LEU A 49 -5.22 -8.04 -20.10
N ASN A 50 -6.16 -7.21 -19.60
CA ASN A 50 -6.94 -6.31 -20.46
C ASN A 50 -6.76 -4.83 -20.15
N GLN A 51 -5.62 -4.44 -19.56
CA GLN A 51 -5.29 -3.04 -19.34
C GLN A 51 -4.84 -2.36 -20.64
N GLU A 52 -4.94 -1.02 -20.69
CA GLU A 52 -4.53 -0.22 -21.83
C GLU A 52 -3.02 -0.13 -21.97
N ASP A 53 -2.30 -0.19 -20.86
CA ASP A 53 -0.83 -0.19 -20.83
C ASP A 53 -0.27 -1.49 -21.44
N ASN A 54 0.82 -1.37 -22.18
CA ASN A 54 1.53 -2.53 -22.72
C ASN A 54 2.44 -3.23 -21.68
N HIS A 55 2.91 -2.47 -20.70
CA HIS A 55 3.79 -2.96 -19.64
C HIS A 55 3.38 -2.36 -18.29
N TYR A 56 3.00 -3.20 -17.34
CA TYR A 56 2.51 -2.80 -16.04
C TYR A 56 2.73 -3.90 -15.00
N ILE A 57 2.53 -3.55 -13.75
CA ILE A 57 2.51 -4.53 -12.65
C ILE A 57 1.15 -4.52 -11.95
N ILE A 58 0.83 -5.65 -11.33
CA ILE A 58 -0.36 -5.81 -10.51
C ILE A 58 0.05 -6.33 -9.14
N PHE A 59 -0.29 -5.59 -8.10
CA PHE A 59 -0.12 -6.02 -6.72
C PHE A 59 -1.37 -6.71 -6.22
N VAL A 60 -1.26 -8.03 -5.98
CA VAL A 60 -2.35 -8.85 -5.46
C VAL A 60 -2.17 -8.98 -3.95
N TYR A 61 -3.15 -8.50 -3.21
CA TYR A 61 -3.09 -8.40 -1.76
C TYR A 61 -4.40 -8.82 -1.07
N SER A 62 -4.33 -9.02 0.24
CA SER A 62 -5.49 -9.18 1.12
C SER A 62 -5.41 -8.21 2.29
N GLU A 63 -6.53 -7.64 2.70
CA GLU A 63 -6.61 -6.74 3.85
C GLU A 63 -6.26 -7.42 5.18
N THR A 64 -6.33 -8.76 5.24
CA THR A 64 -5.98 -9.56 6.44
C THR A 64 -4.56 -10.13 6.39
N CYS A 65 -3.79 -9.83 5.35
CA CYS A 65 -2.43 -10.34 5.16
C CYS A 65 -1.42 -9.39 5.81
N GLY A 66 -0.74 -9.81 6.88
CA GLY A 66 0.29 -9.02 7.57
C GLY A 66 1.44 -8.60 6.65
N TYR A 67 1.98 -9.51 5.85
CA TYR A 67 3.04 -9.21 4.89
C TYR A 67 2.61 -8.24 3.79
N CYS A 68 1.32 -8.20 3.45
CA CYS A 68 0.79 -7.20 2.52
C CYS A 68 0.80 -5.81 3.16
N HIS A 69 0.48 -5.71 4.46
CA HIS A 69 0.59 -4.47 5.20
C HIS A 69 2.02 -3.95 5.26
N ASP A 70 2.97 -4.84 5.56
CA ASP A 70 4.39 -4.49 5.65
C ASP A 70 4.97 -3.99 4.32
N MET A 71 4.38 -4.42 3.20
CA MET A 71 4.82 -4.05 1.85
C MET A 71 4.07 -2.84 1.28
N MET A 72 2.98 -2.40 1.90
CA MET A 72 2.08 -1.40 1.31
C MET A 72 2.77 -0.06 1.01
N ASP A 73 3.60 0.44 1.90
CA ASP A 73 4.33 1.70 1.69
C ASP A 73 5.25 1.61 0.45
N GLU A 74 5.99 0.52 0.32
CA GLU A 74 6.93 0.31 -0.79
C GLU A 74 6.22 0.20 -2.15
N ILE A 75 5.07 -0.48 -2.22
CA ILE A 75 4.33 -0.59 -3.48
C ILE A 75 3.63 0.72 -3.86
N ILE A 76 3.15 1.49 -2.88
CA ILE A 76 2.60 2.82 -3.12
C ILE A 76 3.67 3.79 -3.60
N ASP A 77 4.86 3.77 -2.99
CA ASP A 77 5.99 4.60 -3.44
C ASP A 77 6.47 4.20 -4.84
N PHE A 78 6.41 2.91 -5.17
CA PHE A 78 6.68 2.43 -6.53
C PHE A 78 5.61 2.93 -7.51
N ALA A 79 4.33 2.85 -7.17
CA ALA A 79 3.23 3.36 -7.99
C ALA A 79 3.36 4.87 -8.27
N LYS A 80 3.80 5.65 -7.28
CA LYS A 80 4.07 7.10 -7.43
C LYS A 80 5.29 7.41 -8.31
N SER A 81 6.23 6.51 -8.41
CA SER A 81 7.44 6.71 -9.21
C SER A 81 7.21 6.67 -10.72
N GLU A 82 6.04 6.18 -11.16
CA GLU A 82 5.64 6.06 -12.56
C GLU A 82 6.61 5.24 -13.44
N ILE A 83 7.45 4.40 -12.81
CA ILE A 83 8.37 3.49 -13.54
C ILE A 83 7.56 2.49 -14.36
N LEU A 84 6.54 1.88 -13.74
CA LEU A 84 5.51 1.05 -14.38
C LEU A 84 4.16 1.40 -13.77
N THR A 85 3.12 1.44 -14.59
CA THR A 85 1.75 1.55 -14.10
C THR A 85 1.50 0.40 -13.13
N THR A 86 0.97 0.73 -11.94
CA THR A 86 0.72 -0.25 -10.88
C THR A 86 -0.77 -0.37 -10.63
N TYR A 87 -1.31 -1.54 -10.87
CA TYR A 87 -2.71 -1.89 -10.53
C TYR A 87 -2.78 -2.70 -9.25
N PHE A 88 -3.97 -2.75 -8.64
CA PHE A 88 -4.22 -3.41 -7.37
C PHE A 88 -5.38 -4.40 -7.48
N ILE A 89 -5.21 -5.60 -6.91
CA ILE A 89 -6.28 -6.59 -6.76
C ILE A 89 -6.39 -7.00 -5.30
N ASN A 90 -7.55 -6.73 -4.72
CA ASN A 90 -7.89 -7.22 -3.38
C ASN A 90 -8.56 -8.59 -3.50
N THR A 91 -7.96 -9.64 -2.92
CA THR A 91 -8.48 -11.01 -2.96
C THR A 91 -9.78 -11.20 -2.17
N GLN A 92 -10.14 -10.27 -1.29
CA GLN A 92 -11.43 -10.31 -0.58
C GLN A 92 -12.59 -9.79 -1.44
N LYS A 93 -12.27 -9.06 -2.52
CA LYS A 93 -13.25 -8.50 -3.46
C LYS A 93 -13.25 -9.23 -4.81
N ASN A 94 -12.32 -10.14 -5.01
CA ASN A 94 -12.11 -10.87 -6.26
C ASN A 94 -11.91 -12.35 -5.98
N GLU A 95 -12.49 -13.19 -6.81
CA GLU A 95 -12.19 -14.62 -6.84
C GLU A 95 -10.86 -14.81 -7.58
N VAL A 96 -9.77 -14.93 -6.81
CA VAL A 96 -8.42 -15.13 -7.34
C VAL A 96 -8.05 -16.61 -7.20
N PRO A 97 -7.73 -17.33 -8.30
CA PRO A 97 -7.32 -18.72 -8.23
C PRO A 97 -6.00 -18.90 -7.47
N ILE A 98 -6.00 -19.82 -6.50
CA ILE A 98 -4.82 -20.21 -5.75
C ILE A 98 -4.32 -21.54 -6.29
N PHE A 99 -3.08 -21.57 -6.77
CA PHE A 99 -2.45 -22.76 -7.32
C PHE A 99 -1.31 -23.23 -6.42
N ALA A 100 -0.98 -24.52 -6.48
CA ALA A 100 0.17 -25.06 -5.76
C ALA A 100 1.52 -24.69 -6.42
N GLU A 101 1.49 -24.41 -7.72
CA GLU A 101 2.64 -23.99 -8.50
C GLU A 101 2.24 -22.79 -9.37
N ILE A 102 3.16 -21.86 -9.55
CA ILE A 102 3.00 -20.70 -10.44
C ILE A 102 3.86 -20.87 -11.67
N LYS A 103 3.39 -20.28 -12.77
CA LYS A 103 4.10 -20.26 -14.04
C LYS A 103 4.26 -18.82 -14.50
N ASP A 104 5.33 -18.59 -15.23
CA ASP A 104 5.53 -17.38 -16.02
C ASP A 104 5.06 -17.58 -17.47
N ASN A 105 4.98 -16.48 -18.21
CA ASN A 105 4.57 -16.47 -19.63
C ASN A 105 3.14 -16.98 -19.87
N ILE A 106 2.20 -16.56 -19.00
CA ILE A 106 0.79 -16.90 -19.09
C ILE A 106 0.04 -15.83 -19.89
N ALA A 107 -0.60 -16.24 -20.98
CA ALA A 107 -1.40 -15.39 -21.87
C ALA A 107 -2.91 -15.63 -21.74
N SER A 108 -3.35 -16.55 -20.87
CA SER A 108 -4.75 -16.87 -20.62
C SER A 108 -5.09 -16.68 -19.15
N ILE A 109 -6.19 -15.99 -18.87
CA ILE A 109 -6.68 -15.77 -17.51
C ILE A 109 -7.11 -17.08 -16.84
N ASP A 110 -7.58 -18.05 -17.61
CA ASP A 110 -8.01 -19.36 -17.12
C ASP A 110 -6.83 -20.23 -16.62
N GLU A 111 -5.61 -19.92 -17.06
CA GLU A 111 -4.38 -20.60 -16.63
C GLU A 111 -3.64 -19.82 -15.53
N LEU A 112 -4.08 -18.58 -15.26
CA LEU A 112 -3.44 -17.71 -14.29
C LEU A 112 -3.95 -17.98 -12.89
N GLY A 113 -3.02 -18.13 -11.96
CA GLY A 113 -3.27 -18.19 -10.51
C GLY A 113 -2.07 -17.70 -9.73
N ILE A 114 -2.22 -17.60 -8.42
CA ILE A 114 -1.17 -17.17 -7.50
C ILE A 114 -0.93 -18.24 -6.42
N LEU A 115 0.22 -18.22 -5.75
CA LEU A 115 0.47 -19.06 -4.56
C LEU A 115 -0.20 -18.51 -3.31
N GLY A 116 -0.44 -17.21 -3.24
CA GLY A 116 -0.97 -16.50 -2.09
C GLY A 116 -0.62 -15.02 -2.14
N THR A 117 -0.81 -14.30 -1.05
CA THR A 117 -0.52 -12.85 -0.96
C THR A 117 0.60 -12.56 0.03
N PRO A 118 1.46 -11.54 -0.23
CA PRO A 118 1.48 -10.68 -1.41
C PRO A 118 2.01 -11.38 -2.66
N THR A 119 1.50 -10.98 -3.83
CA THR A 119 2.02 -11.38 -5.13
C THR A 119 2.11 -10.16 -6.04
N ILE A 120 3.19 -10.08 -6.84
CA ILE A 120 3.30 -9.15 -7.97
C ILE A 120 3.22 -9.95 -9.27
N LEU A 121 2.31 -9.54 -10.15
CA LEU A 121 2.26 -10.00 -11.54
C LEU A 121 2.87 -8.89 -12.41
N GLU A 122 3.90 -9.22 -13.19
CA GLU A 122 4.41 -8.34 -14.23
C GLU A 122 3.81 -8.76 -15.56
N VAL A 123 3.13 -7.83 -16.20
CA VAL A 123 2.42 -8.07 -17.46
C VAL A 123 3.06 -7.24 -18.56
N GLU A 124 3.39 -7.89 -19.67
CA GLU A 124 3.88 -7.24 -20.87
C GLU A 124 3.13 -7.77 -22.11
N ASN A 125 2.60 -6.88 -22.93
CA ASN A 125 1.85 -7.22 -24.14
C ASN A 125 0.74 -8.28 -23.90
N LYS A 126 0.00 -8.14 -22.78
CA LYS A 126 -1.08 -9.05 -22.34
C LYS A 126 -0.61 -10.46 -21.96
N VAL A 127 0.64 -10.60 -21.59
CA VAL A 127 1.23 -11.85 -21.06
C VAL A 127 1.77 -11.57 -19.68
N VAL A 128 1.42 -12.38 -18.70
CA VAL A 128 2.08 -12.37 -17.40
C VAL A 128 3.47 -12.96 -17.56
N ILE A 129 4.47 -12.12 -17.69
CA ILE A 129 5.86 -12.55 -17.90
C ILE A 129 6.56 -12.96 -16.61
N ARG A 130 6.09 -12.48 -15.46
CA ARG A 130 6.54 -12.91 -14.12
C ARG A 130 5.37 -12.99 -13.15
N ASN A 131 5.39 -14.01 -12.33
CA ASN A 131 4.45 -14.22 -11.23
C ASN A 131 5.24 -14.45 -9.93
N ILE A 132 5.33 -13.40 -9.10
CA ILE A 132 6.27 -13.30 -7.99
C ILE A 132 5.50 -13.31 -6.69
N ALA A 133 5.57 -14.39 -5.93
CA ALA A 133 4.89 -14.56 -4.65
C ALA A 133 5.83 -14.44 -3.46
N GLY A 134 5.37 -13.80 -2.39
CA GLY A 134 6.06 -13.60 -1.12
C GLY A 134 6.79 -12.27 -1.03
N ILE A 135 6.81 -11.71 0.19
CA ILE A 135 7.30 -10.35 0.46
C ILE A 135 8.73 -10.11 0.00
N ASP A 136 9.67 -11.00 0.32
CA ASP A 136 11.08 -10.81 0.01
C ASP A 136 11.33 -10.71 -1.50
N LYS A 137 10.68 -11.60 -2.27
CA LYS A 137 10.81 -11.62 -3.73
C LYS A 137 10.16 -10.41 -4.37
N CYS A 138 9.00 -10.00 -3.86
CA CYS A 138 8.30 -8.81 -4.32
C CYS A 138 9.14 -7.54 -4.07
N LEU A 139 9.74 -7.39 -2.89
CA LEU A 139 10.62 -6.26 -2.58
C LEU A 139 11.87 -6.23 -3.47
N LEU A 140 12.51 -7.38 -3.66
CA LEU A 140 13.68 -7.48 -4.56
C LEU A 140 13.30 -7.08 -6.00
N PHE A 141 12.14 -7.51 -6.48
CA PHE A 141 11.63 -7.11 -7.79
C PHE A 141 11.45 -5.59 -7.92
N LEU A 142 10.84 -4.94 -6.93
CA LEU A 142 10.65 -3.48 -6.96
C LEU A 142 11.99 -2.73 -6.95
N ILE A 143 12.97 -3.21 -6.18
CA ILE A 143 14.32 -2.64 -6.15
C ILE A 143 15.00 -2.77 -7.52
N ASP A 144 14.93 -3.95 -8.14
CA ASP A 144 15.49 -4.21 -9.47
C ASP A 144 14.92 -3.27 -10.53
N LYS A 145 13.59 -3.07 -10.51
CA LYS A 145 12.90 -2.15 -11.43
C LYS A 145 13.26 -0.67 -11.23
N ARG A 146 13.58 -0.26 -10.00
CA ARG A 146 14.04 1.13 -9.73
C ARG A 146 15.48 1.38 -10.20
N MET A 147 16.27 0.34 -10.40
CA MET A 147 17.68 0.44 -10.80
C MET A 147 17.89 0.26 -12.32
N SER A 148 16.88 -0.20 -13.04
CA SER A 148 16.91 -0.45 -14.48
C SER A 148 16.62 0.78 -15.31
#